data_fe67cb41cc4dd19350bbd0ed4c6d0cbe
#
_entry.id   fe67cb41cc4dd19350bbd0ed4c6d0cbe
#
_cell.length_a   1.000
_cell.length_b   1.000
_cell.length_c   1.000
_cell.angle_alpha   90.00
_cell.angle_beta   90.00
_cell.angle_gamma   90.00
#
_symmetry.space_group_name_H-M   'P 1'
#
loop_
_entity.id
_entity.type
_entity.pdbx_description
1 polymer ?
#
loop_
_entity_poly.entity_id
_entity_poly.type
_entity_poly.pdbx_seq_one_letter_code
_entity_poly.pdbx_strand_id
1 'polypeptide(L)'
;GWVATSPLEVIAANMHQNLHTLALLDLDPTGEGIGHQIPLRPQDAVASLRLMWDKLADAIEEMPQETALQSMRVEACEALLSGDLDSMDVVLCSDMGTDDESLVATTVAQLEGQLGGRLNSLVFQSKTSEVEEKALLRWR
;
A
#
# COMPACT_ATOMS: atom_id res chain seq x y z
N GLY A 1 -7.96 -2.74 18.30
CA GLY A 1 -6.88 -3.62 17.93
C GLY A 1 -5.58 -2.90 17.61
N TRP A 2 -4.52 -3.65 17.67
CA TRP A 2 -3.20 -3.12 17.34
C TRP A 2 -3.06 -2.96 15.83
N VAL A 3 -2.59 -1.78 15.40
CA VAL A 3 -2.34 -1.48 13.98
C VAL A 3 -0.86 -1.15 13.82
N ALA A 4 -0.16 -1.91 12.99
CA ALA A 4 1.23 -1.64 12.66
C ALA A 4 1.33 -0.48 11.68
N THR A 5 2.34 0.37 11.84
CA THR A 5 2.65 1.45 10.89
C THR A 5 3.75 1.05 9.90
N SER A 6 4.43 -0.06 10.15
CA SER A 6 5.59 -0.49 9.37
C SER A 6 5.33 -0.61 7.86
N PRO A 7 4.16 -1.08 7.38
CA PRO A 7 3.91 -1.11 5.94
C PRO A 7 3.97 0.29 5.30
N LEU A 8 3.39 1.30 5.95
CA LEU A 8 3.46 2.68 5.45
C LEU A 8 4.87 3.24 5.50
N GLU A 9 5.63 2.90 6.53
CA GLU A 9 7.02 3.33 6.65
C GLU A 9 7.88 2.76 5.52
N VAL A 10 7.63 1.51 5.11
CA VAL A 10 8.32 0.90 3.95
C VAL A 10 7.93 1.61 2.66
N ILE A 11 6.64 1.87 2.46
CA ILE A 11 6.14 2.61 1.30
C ILE A 11 6.81 3.99 1.25
N ALA A 12 6.86 4.70 2.37
CA ALA A 12 7.49 6.02 2.48
C ALA A 12 8.96 5.98 2.10
N ALA A 13 9.72 5.03 2.66
CA ALA A 13 11.14 4.90 2.39
C ALA A 13 11.41 4.59 0.92
N ASN A 14 10.63 3.70 0.32
CA ASN A 14 10.76 3.36 -1.09
C ASN A 14 10.41 4.54 -2.00
N MET A 15 9.30 5.22 -1.74
CA MET A 15 8.89 6.39 -2.54
C MET A 15 9.93 7.51 -2.48
N HIS A 16 10.56 7.70 -1.33
CA HIS A 16 11.60 8.70 -1.14
C HIS A 16 12.85 8.40 -1.98
N GLN A 17 13.03 7.14 -2.39
CA GLN A 17 14.10 6.69 -3.27
C GLN A 17 13.61 6.43 -4.70
N ASN A 18 12.41 6.85 -5.06
CA ASN A 18 11.77 6.62 -6.37
C ASN A 18 11.58 5.13 -6.70
N LEU A 19 11.33 4.31 -5.67
CA LEU A 19 11.04 2.89 -5.81
C LEU A 19 9.56 2.61 -5.57
N HIS A 20 9.00 1.71 -6.37
CA HIS A 20 7.65 1.21 -6.14
C HIS A 20 7.65 0.22 -4.97
N THR A 21 6.48 0.02 -4.36
CA THR A 21 6.33 -0.93 -3.25
C THR A 21 5.25 -1.96 -3.59
N LEU A 22 5.61 -3.23 -3.53
CA LEU A 22 4.64 -4.32 -3.61
C LEU A 22 4.17 -4.68 -2.21
N ALA A 23 2.87 -4.62 -1.99
CA ALA A 23 2.23 -5.03 -0.75
C ALA A 23 1.36 -6.25 -1.01
N LEU A 24 1.66 -7.35 -0.34
CA LEU A 24 0.84 -8.55 -0.39
C LEU A 24 -0.32 -8.39 0.57
N LEU A 25 -1.54 -8.57 0.08
CA LEU A 25 -2.73 -8.56 0.92
C LEU A 25 -2.95 -9.99 1.43
N ASP A 26 -2.41 -10.25 2.60
CA ASP A 26 -2.44 -11.56 3.20
C ASP A 26 -3.85 -12.05 3.48
N LEU A 27 -3.96 -13.35 3.59
CA LEU A 27 -5.12 -14.00 4.15
C LEU A 27 -5.30 -13.53 5.60
N ASP A 28 -6.54 -13.59 6.09
CA ASP A 28 -6.88 -13.12 7.43
C ASP A 28 -5.85 -13.60 8.47
N PRO A 29 -5.11 -12.68 9.11
CA PRO A 29 -4.06 -13.05 10.06
C PRO A 29 -4.58 -13.57 11.38
N THR A 30 -5.88 -13.50 11.67
CA THR A 30 -6.44 -13.95 12.93
C THR A 30 -6.34 -15.47 13.11
N GLY A 31 -6.19 -16.20 12.02
CA GLY A 31 -5.99 -17.65 12.06
C GLY A 31 -7.17 -18.43 12.68
N GLU A 32 -8.29 -17.77 12.92
CA GLU A 32 -9.47 -18.39 13.51
C GLU A 32 -10.19 -19.35 12.57
N GLY A 33 -9.64 -19.53 11.39
CA GLY A 33 -10.22 -20.43 10.42
C GLY A 33 -9.17 -21.30 9.78
N ILE A 34 -8.61 -22.24 10.51
CA ILE A 34 -7.79 -23.28 9.90
C ILE A 34 -8.63 -23.94 8.81
N GLY A 35 -8.35 -23.61 7.54
CA GLY A 35 -9.11 -24.06 6.39
C GLY A 35 -10.12 -23.07 5.82
N HIS A 36 -10.33 -21.91 6.46
CA HIS A 36 -11.24 -20.87 6.02
C HIS A 36 -10.60 -19.48 6.04
N GLN A 37 -9.39 -19.37 5.48
CA GLN A 37 -8.74 -18.07 5.36
C GLN A 37 -9.49 -17.22 4.33
N ILE A 38 -10.02 -16.08 4.78
CA ILE A 38 -10.70 -15.13 3.90
C ILE A 38 -9.65 -14.19 3.35
N PRO A 39 -9.48 -14.09 2.02
CA PRO A 39 -8.56 -13.13 1.42
C PRO A 39 -8.96 -11.71 1.79
N LEU A 40 -7.98 -10.85 2.06
CA LEU A 40 -8.25 -9.43 2.26
C LEU A 40 -8.75 -8.82 0.95
N ARG A 41 -9.87 -8.13 1.04
CA ARG A 41 -10.46 -7.42 -0.08
C ARG A 41 -9.83 -6.03 -0.23
N PRO A 42 -9.93 -5.42 -1.41
CA PRO A 42 -9.46 -4.04 -1.60
C PRO A 42 -10.01 -3.06 -0.57
N GLN A 43 -11.28 -3.17 -0.19
CA GLN A 43 -11.90 -2.30 0.82
C GLN A 43 -11.24 -2.44 2.18
N ASP A 44 -10.88 -3.66 2.57
CA ASP A 44 -10.21 -3.93 3.84
C ASP A 44 -8.81 -3.33 3.86
N ALA A 45 -8.11 -3.39 2.73
CA ALA A 45 -6.81 -2.77 2.57
C ALA A 45 -6.89 -1.25 2.73
N VAL A 46 -7.89 -0.61 2.11
CA VAL A 46 -8.08 0.84 2.24
C VAL A 46 -8.36 1.24 3.69
N ALA A 47 -9.25 0.50 4.36
CA ALA A 47 -9.56 0.75 5.78
C ALA A 47 -8.30 0.65 6.65
N SER A 48 -7.49 -0.39 6.41
CA SER A 48 -6.21 -0.57 7.13
C SER A 48 -5.22 0.57 6.85
N LEU A 49 -5.11 0.99 5.59
CA LEU A 49 -4.23 2.08 5.21
C LEU A 49 -4.61 3.39 5.89
N ARG A 50 -5.90 3.68 5.99
CA ARG A 50 -6.39 4.89 6.68
C ARG A 50 -6.04 4.87 8.16
N LEU A 51 -6.21 3.73 8.82
CA LEU A 51 -5.83 3.58 10.23
C LEU A 51 -4.32 3.73 10.42
N MET A 52 -3.52 3.11 9.55
CA MET A 52 -2.06 3.24 9.60
C MET A 52 -1.62 4.68 9.37
N TRP A 53 -2.24 5.37 8.43
CA TRP A 53 -1.94 6.76 8.11
C TRP A 53 -2.17 7.67 9.31
N ASP A 54 -3.33 7.57 9.94
CA ASP A 54 -3.67 8.37 11.11
C ASP A 54 -2.71 8.08 12.26
N LYS A 55 -2.40 6.82 12.48
CA LYS A 55 -1.47 6.40 13.54
C LYS A 55 -0.06 6.91 13.29
N LEU A 56 0.41 6.84 12.05
CA LEU A 56 1.72 7.34 11.69
C LEU A 56 1.80 8.87 11.86
N ALA A 57 0.75 9.58 11.44
CA ALA A 57 0.66 11.03 11.60
C ALA A 57 0.74 11.46 13.06
N ASP A 58 0.11 10.70 13.95
CA ASP A 58 0.16 10.96 15.39
C ASP A 58 1.54 10.65 16.00
N ALA A 59 2.23 9.65 15.48
CA ALA A 59 3.49 9.17 16.03
C ALA A 59 4.73 9.88 15.50
N ILE A 60 4.61 10.58 14.37
CA ILE A 60 5.78 11.09 13.63
C ILE A 60 6.67 12.03 14.46
N GLU A 61 6.09 12.87 15.29
CA GLU A 61 6.83 13.84 16.11
C GLU A 61 7.69 13.18 17.20
N GLU A 62 7.27 11.99 17.62
CA GLU A 62 7.95 11.24 18.69
C GLU A 62 8.94 10.20 18.15
N MET A 63 9.03 10.04 16.83
CA MET A 63 9.97 9.10 16.25
C MET A 63 11.41 9.53 16.47
N PRO A 64 12.29 8.60 16.88
CA PRO A 64 13.68 8.96 17.19
C PRO A 64 14.46 9.40 15.94
N GLN A 65 15.33 10.39 16.09
CA GLN A 65 16.19 10.90 15.04
C GLN A 65 17.66 10.99 15.50
N GLU A 66 18.08 10.03 16.30
CA GLU A 66 19.42 10.01 16.87
C GLU A 66 20.49 9.53 15.88
N THR A 67 20.10 8.67 14.95
CA THR A 67 21.00 8.15 13.90
C THR A 67 20.63 8.72 12.55
N ALA A 68 21.58 8.68 11.59
CA ALA A 68 21.32 9.10 10.23
C ALA A 68 20.19 8.29 9.59
N LEU A 69 20.14 6.98 9.85
CA LEU A 69 19.07 6.12 9.32
C LEU A 69 17.71 6.50 9.89
N GLN A 70 17.62 6.77 11.19
CA GLN A 70 16.38 7.22 11.83
C GLN A 70 15.90 8.55 11.25
N SER A 71 16.81 9.50 11.06
CA SER A 71 16.48 10.80 10.45
C SER A 71 15.96 10.65 9.02
N MET A 72 16.55 9.76 8.24
CA MET A 72 16.09 9.47 6.87
C MET A 72 14.69 8.86 6.88
N ARG A 73 14.40 7.97 7.82
CA ARG A 73 13.07 7.35 7.96
C ARG A 73 12.01 8.39 8.30
N VAL A 74 12.29 9.27 9.23
CA VAL A 74 11.38 10.36 9.61
C VAL A 74 11.14 11.29 8.41
N GLU A 75 12.20 11.69 7.71
CA GLU A 75 12.11 12.53 6.53
C GLU A 75 11.21 11.88 5.44
N ALA A 76 11.40 10.60 5.20
CA ALA A 76 10.58 9.87 4.23
C ALA A 76 9.10 9.81 4.65
N CYS A 77 8.83 9.56 5.92
CA CYS A 77 7.47 9.54 6.46
C CYS A 77 6.81 10.91 6.42
N GLU A 78 7.54 11.97 6.74
CA GLU A 78 7.04 13.35 6.64
C GLU A 78 6.69 13.70 5.19
N ALA A 79 7.53 13.30 4.24
CA ALA A 79 7.27 13.50 2.81
C ALA A 79 5.99 12.77 2.36
N LEU A 80 5.82 11.52 2.79
CA LEU A 80 4.59 10.75 2.50
C LEU A 80 3.36 11.44 3.09
N LEU A 81 3.41 11.82 4.36
CA LEU A 81 2.29 12.42 5.08
C LEU A 81 1.96 13.84 4.59
N SER A 82 2.87 14.50 3.89
CA SER A 82 2.59 15.80 3.26
C SER A 82 1.65 15.70 2.06
N GLY A 83 1.50 14.50 1.51
CA GLY A 83 0.58 14.21 0.43
C GLY A 83 -0.80 13.79 0.94
N ASP A 84 -1.57 13.19 0.06
CA ASP A 84 -2.92 12.73 0.33
C ASP A 84 -3.03 11.23 0.03
N LEU A 85 -3.42 10.45 1.02
CA LEU A 85 -3.56 9.00 0.89
C LEU A 85 -4.54 8.64 -0.23
N ASP A 86 -5.69 9.31 -0.27
CA ASP A 86 -6.75 8.97 -1.23
C ASP A 86 -6.31 9.15 -2.70
N SER A 87 -5.41 10.08 -2.97
CA SER A 87 -4.92 10.34 -4.32
C SER A 87 -3.68 9.54 -4.71
N MET A 88 -3.16 8.70 -3.82
CA MET A 88 -2.00 7.85 -4.15
C MET A 88 -2.35 6.85 -5.24
N ASP A 89 -1.47 6.76 -6.23
CA ASP A 89 -1.61 5.82 -7.35
C ASP A 89 -1.21 4.40 -6.94
N VAL A 90 -2.07 3.46 -7.26
CA VAL A 90 -1.86 2.04 -6.97
C VAL A 90 -2.25 1.18 -8.17
N VAL A 91 -1.67 0.00 -8.26
CA VAL A 91 -2.13 -1.05 -9.18
C VAL A 91 -2.64 -2.20 -8.35
N LEU A 92 -3.90 -2.56 -8.56
CA LEU A 92 -4.50 -3.75 -7.95
C LEU A 92 -4.20 -4.94 -8.85
N CYS A 93 -3.49 -5.92 -8.32
CA CYS A 93 -3.14 -7.15 -8.99
C CYS A 93 -3.98 -8.27 -8.37
N SER A 94 -4.83 -8.90 -9.16
CA SER A 94 -5.75 -9.93 -8.66
C SER A 94 -5.51 -11.24 -9.38
N ASP A 95 -5.43 -12.33 -8.62
CA ASP A 95 -5.31 -13.70 -9.12
C ASP A 95 -4.20 -13.90 -10.16
N MET A 96 -3.06 -13.26 -9.93
CA MET A 96 -1.91 -13.27 -10.84
C MET A 96 -1.45 -14.70 -11.12
N GLY A 97 -1.16 -14.99 -12.40
CA GLY A 97 -0.73 -16.30 -12.84
C GLY A 97 -1.86 -17.30 -13.10
N THR A 98 -3.11 -16.88 -12.96
CA THR A 98 -4.30 -17.70 -13.25
C THR A 98 -5.06 -17.16 -14.46
N ASP A 99 -6.07 -17.90 -14.92
CA ASP A 99 -6.94 -17.45 -16.01
C ASP A 99 -7.80 -16.24 -15.62
N ASP A 100 -7.98 -16.01 -14.32
CA ASP A 100 -8.76 -14.89 -13.78
C ASP A 100 -7.89 -13.66 -13.50
N GLU A 101 -6.64 -13.65 -13.94
CA GLU A 101 -5.68 -12.56 -13.71
C GLU A 101 -6.26 -11.22 -14.15
N SER A 102 -6.14 -10.23 -13.27
CA SER A 102 -6.61 -8.87 -13.52
C SER A 102 -5.65 -7.84 -12.94
N LEU A 103 -5.44 -6.77 -13.69
CA LEU A 103 -4.62 -5.62 -13.30
C LEU A 103 -5.46 -4.35 -13.48
N VAL A 104 -5.57 -3.55 -12.41
CA VAL A 104 -6.30 -2.29 -12.44
C VAL A 104 -5.43 -1.18 -11.86
N ALA A 105 -5.11 -0.18 -12.69
CA ALA A 105 -4.41 1.02 -12.23
C ALA A 105 -5.46 2.04 -11.75
N THR A 106 -5.36 2.45 -10.50
CA THR A 106 -6.37 3.28 -9.85
C THR A 106 -5.73 4.13 -8.74
N THR A 107 -6.54 4.73 -7.90
CA THR A 107 -6.10 5.44 -6.69
C THR A 107 -6.62 4.73 -5.46
N VAL A 108 -6.04 5.06 -4.29
CA VAL A 108 -6.49 4.47 -3.02
C VAL A 108 -7.99 4.73 -2.80
N ALA A 109 -8.47 5.95 -3.07
CA ALA A 109 -9.89 6.27 -2.91
C ALA A 109 -10.79 5.39 -3.79
N GLN A 110 -10.40 5.18 -5.05
CA GLN A 110 -11.19 4.37 -5.99
C GLN A 110 -11.05 2.87 -5.75
N LEU A 111 -10.03 2.46 -5.03
CA LEU A 111 -9.77 1.07 -4.70
C LEU A 111 -10.94 0.46 -3.89
N GLU A 112 -11.64 1.26 -3.10
CA GLU A 112 -12.80 0.81 -2.34
C GLU A 112 -13.92 0.22 -3.22
N GLY A 113 -14.03 0.71 -4.45
CA GLY A 113 -15.03 0.24 -5.40
C GLY A 113 -14.61 -0.98 -6.22
N GLN A 114 -13.40 -1.47 -6.04
CA GLN A 114 -12.90 -2.63 -6.78
C GLN A 114 -13.27 -3.93 -6.08
N LEU A 115 -13.69 -4.91 -6.86
CA LEU A 115 -14.05 -6.21 -6.32
C LEU A 115 -12.81 -7.04 -5.94
N GLY A 116 -11.76 -6.92 -6.73
CA GLY A 116 -10.59 -7.76 -6.58
C GLY A 116 -10.85 -9.21 -6.96
N GLY A 117 -9.95 -10.08 -6.56
CA GLY A 117 -10.02 -11.51 -6.77
C GLY A 117 -9.87 -12.28 -5.46
N ARG A 118 -9.51 -13.54 -5.56
CA ARG A 118 -9.25 -14.40 -4.40
C ARG A 118 -7.96 -14.03 -3.70
N LEU A 119 -6.92 -13.71 -4.49
CA LEU A 119 -5.63 -13.25 -3.98
C LEU A 119 -5.34 -11.89 -4.59
N ASN A 120 -5.13 -10.91 -3.74
CA ASN A 120 -4.89 -9.54 -4.15
C ASN A 120 -3.52 -9.06 -3.66
N SER A 121 -2.88 -8.24 -4.48
CA SER A 121 -1.71 -7.47 -4.07
C SER A 121 -1.82 -6.06 -4.62
N LEU A 122 -1.11 -5.14 -3.98
CA LEU A 122 -1.09 -3.75 -4.39
C LEU A 122 0.34 -3.33 -4.73
N VAL A 123 0.49 -2.61 -5.83
CA VAL A 123 1.73 -1.92 -6.12
C VAL A 123 1.48 -0.44 -5.87
N PHE A 124 2.16 0.11 -4.87
CA PHE A 124 2.17 1.55 -4.62
C PHE A 124 3.19 2.18 -5.54
N GLN A 125 2.73 3.07 -6.41
CA GLN A 125 3.57 3.67 -7.42
C GLN A 125 4.38 4.82 -6.84
N SER A 126 5.66 4.85 -7.20
CA SER A 126 6.50 6.02 -7.04
C SER A 126 6.64 6.70 -8.41
N LYS A 127 7.72 7.42 -8.62
CA LYS A 127 7.98 8.04 -9.92
C LYS A 127 8.05 6.99 -11.02
N THR A 128 7.25 7.16 -12.06
CA THR A 128 7.17 6.21 -13.17
C THR A 128 8.03 6.64 -14.35
N SER A 129 8.58 5.64 -15.07
CA SER A 129 9.26 5.85 -16.34
C SER A 129 8.23 5.96 -17.48
N GLU A 130 8.69 6.40 -18.65
CA GLU A 130 7.83 6.47 -19.85
C GLU A 130 7.27 5.09 -20.24
N VAL A 131 8.07 4.03 -20.10
CA VAL A 131 7.65 2.66 -20.39
C VAL A 131 6.57 2.21 -19.40
N GLU A 132 6.75 2.51 -18.11
CA GLU A 132 5.79 2.20 -17.08
C GLU A 132 4.45 2.94 -17.30
N GLU A 133 4.50 4.22 -17.68
CA GLU A 133 3.29 4.99 -18.00
C GLU A 133 2.51 4.37 -19.15
N LYS A 134 3.18 3.91 -20.19
CA LYS A 134 2.53 3.22 -21.30
C LYS A 134 1.85 1.93 -20.88
N ALA A 135 2.48 1.17 -19.97
CA ALA A 135 1.90 -0.05 -19.43
C ALA A 135 0.66 0.27 -18.59
N LEU A 136 0.73 1.29 -17.73
CA LEU A 136 -0.38 1.70 -16.87
C LEU A 136 -1.63 2.12 -17.64
N LEU A 137 -1.46 2.73 -18.82
CA LEU A 137 -2.59 3.11 -19.66
C LEU A 137 -3.50 1.92 -20.03
N ARG A 138 -2.94 0.73 -20.09
CA ARG A 138 -3.70 -0.49 -20.42
C ARG A 138 -4.61 -0.95 -19.28
N TRP A 139 -4.31 -0.52 -18.04
CA TRP A 139 -4.96 -1.02 -16.83
C TRP A 139 -5.85 0.03 -16.15
N ARG A 140 -5.90 1.21 -16.71
CA ARG A 140 -6.78 2.30 -16.24
C ARG A 140 -8.23 2.12 -16.65
#